data_0b8da492ffd71b3c69cb39312d0470d1
#
_entry.id   0b8da492ffd71b3c69cb39312d0470d1
#
_cell.length_a   1.000
_cell.length_b   1.000
_cell.length_c   1.000
_cell.angle_alpha   90.00
_cell.angle_beta   90.00
_cell.angle_gamma   90.00
#
_symmetry.space_group_name_H-M   'P 1'
#
loop_
_entity.id
_entity.type
_entity.pdbx_description
1 polymer ?
#
loop_
_entity_poly.entity_id
_entity_poly.type
_entity_poly.pdbx_seq_one_letter_code
_entity_poly.pdbx_strand_id
1 'polypeptide(L)'
;DDIGNIGTICCSDGEYPEAVRALTFNGAEVVYRPSEATPMTTAGYPGGGTWMIQNQGHAEFNSVYMLCPNAGPVYLAATSKHPVDIAGGSAHIVDYRGQVVSYSASTNNSVVAATVDIEALRQFRAMSLNNNWLKDLRTELFARMYEKPIHPKNLWLKEEPKSHAEVDGIYRAN
;
A
#
# COMPACT_ATOMS: atom_id res chain seq x y z
N ASP A 1 9.24 -22.59 -0.91
CA ASP A 1 8.06 -23.35 -1.01
C ASP A 1 6.88 -22.59 -1.63
N ASP A 2 5.72 -23.19 -1.74
CA ASP A 2 4.71 -22.88 -2.76
C ASP A 2 3.87 -21.60 -2.53
N ILE A 3 4.01 -20.91 -1.43
CA ILE A 3 3.25 -19.66 -1.15
C ILE A 3 3.99 -18.37 -1.51
N GLY A 4 5.24 -18.48 -1.96
CA GLY A 4 6.11 -17.35 -2.24
C GLY A 4 6.64 -16.64 -1.00
N ASN A 5 7.41 -15.57 -1.21
CA ASN A 5 7.95 -14.71 -0.16
C ASN A 5 6.95 -13.64 0.21
N ILE A 6 6.53 -13.61 1.47
CA ILE A 6 5.53 -12.66 1.96
C ILE A 6 6.22 -11.51 2.69
N GLY A 7 5.94 -10.28 2.26
CA GLY A 7 6.23 -9.05 2.99
C GLY A 7 4.98 -8.48 3.65
N THR A 8 5.14 -7.65 4.67
CA THR A 8 4.01 -6.97 5.30
C THR A 8 4.33 -5.53 5.63
N ILE A 9 3.36 -4.67 5.42
CA ILE A 9 3.31 -3.28 5.86
C ILE A 9 1.94 -3.02 6.49
N CYS A 10 1.81 -2.00 7.31
CA CYS A 10 0.55 -1.71 7.97
C CYS A 10 0.02 -0.34 7.54
N CYS A 11 -1.24 -0.30 7.10
CA CYS A 11 -2.01 0.92 6.92
C CYS A 11 -1.25 2.04 6.20
N SER A 12 -0.93 3.14 6.92
CA SER A 12 -0.22 4.32 6.41
C SER A 12 1.22 4.08 5.95
N ASP A 13 1.87 2.97 6.33
CA ASP A 13 3.18 2.62 5.76
C ASP A 13 3.10 2.49 4.23
N GLY A 14 1.96 2.03 3.73
CA GLY A 14 1.72 1.90 2.30
C GLY A 14 1.35 3.21 1.59
N GLU A 15 1.36 4.35 2.27
CA GLU A 15 1.29 5.67 1.64
C GLU A 15 2.66 6.09 1.07
N TYR A 16 3.72 5.38 1.48
CA TYR A 16 5.08 5.61 1.03
C TYR A 16 5.47 4.56 -0.03
N PRO A 17 5.69 4.97 -1.29
CA PRO A 17 6.12 4.05 -2.36
C PRO A 17 7.38 3.27 -2.00
N GLU A 18 8.26 3.87 -1.22
CA GLU A 18 9.53 3.31 -0.77
C GLU A 18 9.34 2.08 0.12
N ALA A 19 8.28 2.00 0.92
CA ALA A 19 8.06 0.89 1.83
C ALA A 19 7.84 -0.43 1.07
N VAL A 20 6.97 -0.43 0.07
CA VAL A 20 6.73 -1.63 -0.75
C VAL A 20 7.94 -1.92 -1.64
N ARG A 21 8.62 -0.88 -2.16
CA ARG A 21 9.86 -1.04 -2.92
C ARG A 21 10.94 -1.74 -2.09
N ALA A 22 11.10 -1.36 -0.83
CA ALA A 22 12.06 -1.99 0.07
C ALA A 22 11.74 -3.46 0.31
N LEU A 23 10.47 -3.81 0.54
CA LEU A 23 10.05 -5.21 0.66
C LEU A 23 10.37 -6.01 -0.60
N THR A 24 10.10 -5.44 -1.78
CA THR A 24 10.37 -6.09 -3.06
C THR A 24 11.86 -6.32 -3.26
N PHE A 25 12.72 -5.35 -2.92
CA PHE A 25 14.18 -5.50 -2.98
C PHE A 25 14.69 -6.58 -2.03
N ASN A 26 13.98 -6.84 -0.95
CA ASN A 26 14.25 -7.95 -0.03
C ASN A 26 13.56 -9.26 -0.44
N GLY A 27 13.00 -9.33 -1.66
CA GLY A 27 12.50 -10.54 -2.27
C GLY A 27 11.01 -10.81 -2.10
N ALA A 28 10.22 -9.86 -1.59
CA ALA A 28 8.79 -10.05 -1.48
C ALA A 28 8.12 -10.28 -2.84
N GLU A 29 7.22 -11.23 -2.88
CA GLU A 29 6.39 -11.62 -4.03
C GLU A 29 4.92 -11.32 -3.75
N VAL A 30 4.53 -11.42 -2.50
CA VAL A 30 3.20 -11.06 -1.98
C VAL A 30 3.39 -10.06 -0.84
N VAL A 31 2.67 -8.95 -0.88
CA VAL A 31 2.67 -7.94 0.17
C VAL A 31 1.30 -7.89 0.82
N TYR A 32 1.25 -8.12 2.13
CA TYR A 32 0.05 -8.03 2.94
C TYR A 32 0.00 -6.65 3.60
N ARG A 33 -1.07 -5.90 3.32
CA ARG A 33 -1.29 -4.53 3.84
C ARG A 33 -2.63 -4.46 4.58
N PRO A 34 -2.71 -4.89 5.85
CA PRO A 34 -3.90 -4.67 6.67
C PRO A 34 -4.06 -3.20 7.00
N SER A 35 -5.30 -2.72 7.02
CA SER A 35 -5.59 -1.30 7.20
C SER A 35 -6.92 -1.05 7.90
N GLU A 36 -7.04 0.15 8.44
CA GLU A 36 -8.28 0.80 8.82
C GLU A 36 -8.46 2.08 7.96
N ALA A 37 -8.48 1.87 6.64
CA ALA A 37 -8.67 2.98 5.71
C ALA A 37 -10.09 3.54 5.84
N THR A 38 -10.18 4.85 6.05
CA THR A 38 -11.44 5.54 6.32
C THR A 38 -12.34 5.63 5.08
N PRO A 39 -13.65 5.87 5.23
CA PRO A 39 -14.54 6.09 4.10
C PRO A 39 -14.06 7.16 3.12
N MET A 40 -13.39 8.19 3.63
CA MET A 40 -12.87 9.29 2.81
C MET A 40 -11.78 8.83 1.83
N THR A 41 -10.96 7.86 2.21
CA THR A 41 -9.90 7.31 1.36
C THR A 41 -10.35 6.15 0.46
N THR A 42 -11.45 5.50 0.82
CA THR A 42 -12.03 4.38 0.05
C THR A 42 -13.15 4.81 -0.89
N ALA A 43 -13.77 5.98 -0.66
CA ALA A 43 -14.83 6.53 -1.49
C ALA A 43 -14.28 7.43 -2.62
N GLY A 44 -15.11 7.76 -3.57
CA GLY A 44 -14.92 8.88 -4.50
C GLY A 44 -14.51 8.52 -5.92
N TYR A 45 -14.08 7.29 -6.20
CA TYR A 45 -13.85 6.84 -7.57
C TYR A 45 -14.36 5.41 -7.76
N PRO A 46 -14.88 5.04 -8.94
CA PRO A 46 -15.18 3.64 -9.20
C PRO A 46 -13.94 2.79 -8.93
N GLY A 47 -13.99 1.95 -7.88
CA GLY A 47 -12.87 1.09 -7.53
C GLY A 47 -12.11 1.48 -6.25
N GLY A 48 -12.66 2.31 -5.34
CA GLY A 48 -12.13 2.39 -3.98
C GLY A 48 -11.15 3.53 -3.67
N GLY A 49 -11.24 4.65 -4.38
CA GLY A 49 -10.51 5.89 -4.05
C GLY A 49 -8.99 5.75 -4.03
N THR A 50 -8.34 6.60 -3.26
CA THR A 50 -6.86 6.61 -3.13
C THR A 50 -6.31 5.31 -2.54
N TRP A 51 -7.06 4.65 -1.67
CA TRP A 51 -6.74 3.33 -1.13
C TRP A 51 -6.47 2.29 -2.22
N MET A 52 -7.36 2.20 -3.21
CA MET A 52 -7.21 1.28 -4.33
C MET A 52 -6.08 1.69 -5.27
N ILE A 53 -6.01 2.99 -5.60
CA ILE A 53 -5.00 3.54 -6.52
C ILE A 53 -3.58 3.27 -6.00
N GLN A 54 -3.33 3.49 -4.71
CA GLN A 54 -2.04 3.22 -4.09
C GLN A 54 -1.66 1.74 -4.24
N ASN A 55 -2.56 0.84 -3.90
CA ASN A 55 -2.28 -0.60 -3.93
C ASN A 55 -2.08 -1.13 -5.36
N GLN A 56 -2.81 -0.60 -6.35
CA GLN A 56 -2.57 -0.90 -7.75
C GLN A 56 -1.20 -0.39 -8.23
N GLY A 57 -0.83 0.84 -7.86
CA GLY A 57 0.48 1.40 -8.16
C GLY A 57 1.61 0.60 -7.50
N HIS A 58 1.46 0.22 -6.24
CA HIS A 58 2.42 -0.65 -5.56
C HIS A 58 2.60 -2.00 -6.26
N ALA A 59 1.51 -2.63 -6.65
CA ALA A 59 1.54 -3.92 -7.33
C ALA A 59 2.27 -3.82 -8.68
N GLU A 60 1.91 -2.86 -9.50
CA GLU A 60 2.43 -2.66 -10.85
C GLU A 60 3.91 -2.25 -10.83
N PHE A 61 4.27 -1.18 -10.09
CA PHE A 61 5.64 -0.67 -10.07
C PHE A 61 6.65 -1.60 -9.37
N ASN A 62 6.19 -2.54 -8.57
CA ASN A 62 7.04 -3.48 -7.85
C ASN A 62 6.89 -4.93 -8.30
N SER A 63 5.99 -5.21 -9.24
CA SER A 63 5.69 -6.56 -9.70
C SER A 63 5.46 -7.52 -8.53
N VAL A 64 4.50 -7.19 -7.67
CA VAL A 64 4.09 -7.98 -6.50
C VAL A 64 2.58 -8.15 -6.47
N TYR A 65 2.11 -9.21 -5.83
CA TYR A 65 0.71 -9.26 -5.41
C TYR A 65 0.49 -8.39 -4.18
N MET A 66 -0.62 -7.65 -4.13
CA MET A 66 -1.05 -6.91 -2.95
C MET A 66 -2.31 -7.55 -2.36
N LEU A 67 -2.24 -7.95 -1.10
CA LEU A 67 -3.39 -8.43 -0.32
C LEU A 67 -3.77 -7.32 0.67
N CYS A 68 -4.91 -6.69 0.43
CA CYS A 68 -5.29 -5.44 1.08
C CYS A 68 -6.62 -5.60 1.83
N PRO A 69 -6.64 -6.32 2.98
CA PRO A 69 -7.80 -6.31 3.83
C PRO A 69 -7.97 -4.94 4.47
N ASN A 70 -9.22 -4.54 4.68
CA ASN A 70 -9.56 -3.33 5.37
C ASN A 70 -10.60 -3.59 6.45
N ALA A 71 -10.55 -2.80 7.52
CA ALA A 71 -11.54 -2.88 8.59
C ALA A 71 -12.94 -2.49 8.07
N GLY A 72 -13.94 -3.07 8.71
CA GLY A 72 -15.34 -2.73 8.56
C GLY A 72 -15.89 -2.05 9.81
N PRO A 73 -17.04 -2.52 10.36
CA PRO A 73 -17.61 -1.95 11.57
C PRO A 73 -16.71 -2.17 12.78
N VAL A 74 -16.51 -1.12 13.57
CA VAL A 74 -15.72 -1.13 14.80
C VAL A 74 -16.67 -1.16 16.00
N TYR A 75 -16.50 -2.10 16.90
CA TYR A 75 -17.32 -2.28 18.10
C TYR A 75 -16.47 -2.10 19.35
N LEU A 76 -16.99 -1.42 20.38
CA LEU A 76 -16.28 -1.26 21.66
C LEU A 76 -16.13 -2.60 22.42
N ALA A 77 -17.05 -3.51 22.23
CA ALA A 77 -17.02 -4.84 22.83
C ALA A 77 -17.78 -5.85 21.94
N ALA A 78 -17.46 -7.12 22.10
CA ALA A 78 -18.12 -8.20 21.36
C ALA A 78 -19.65 -8.26 21.61
N THR A 79 -20.11 -7.70 22.71
CA THR A 79 -21.54 -7.60 23.09
C THR A 79 -22.24 -6.35 22.58
N SER A 80 -21.52 -5.42 21.98
CA SER A 80 -22.09 -4.18 21.46
C SER A 80 -23.04 -4.48 20.28
N LYS A 81 -24.23 -3.91 20.33
CA LYS A 81 -25.25 -4.10 19.26
C LYS A 81 -25.03 -3.19 18.07
N HIS A 82 -24.36 -2.08 18.29
CA HIS A 82 -24.11 -1.07 17.27
C HIS A 82 -22.61 -0.75 17.20
N PRO A 83 -22.08 -0.56 15.99
CA PRO A 83 -20.71 -0.09 15.85
C PRO A 83 -20.59 1.34 16.37
N VAL A 84 -19.41 1.68 16.89
CA VAL A 84 -19.04 3.06 17.26
C VAL A 84 -18.43 3.81 16.09
N ASP A 85 -17.90 3.07 15.12
CA ASP A 85 -17.34 3.60 13.88
C ASP A 85 -17.48 2.59 12.76
N ILE A 86 -17.35 3.03 11.52
CA ILE A 86 -17.33 2.19 10.33
C ILE A 86 -16.17 2.61 9.47
N ALA A 87 -15.16 1.77 9.36
CA ALA A 87 -14.07 1.95 8.41
C ALA A 87 -14.56 1.74 6.96
N GLY A 88 -13.73 2.11 6.00
CA GLY A 88 -14.14 2.25 4.60
C GLY A 88 -14.41 0.96 3.84
N GLY A 89 -14.19 -0.21 4.40
CA GLY A 89 -14.30 -1.48 3.66
C GLY A 89 -13.35 -1.53 2.47
N SER A 90 -13.84 -1.91 1.30
CA SER A 90 -13.04 -1.94 0.06
C SER A 90 -11.82 -2.87 0.15
N ALA A 91 -11.95 -4.01 0.83
CA ALA A 91 -10.94 -5.05 0.81
C ALA A 91 -10.73 -5.57 -0.61
N HIS A 92 -9.47 -5.78 -1.01
CA HIS A 92 -9.16 -6.22 -2.37
C HIS A 92 -7.84 -6.96 -2.47
N ILE A 93 -7.69 -7.65 -3.60
CA ILE A 93 -6.44 -8.29 -4.03
C ILE A 93 -6.09 -7.72 -5.39
N VAL A 94 -4.83 -7.33 -5.54
CA VAL A 94 -4.26 -6.81 -6.80
C VAL A 94 -3.17 -7.76 -7.28
N ASP A 95 -3.16 -8.09 -8.56
CA ASP A 95 -2.09 -8.88 -9.16
C ASP A 95 -0.85 -8.04 -9.46
N TYR A 96 0.25 -8.69 -9.79
CA TYR A 96 1.54 -8.08 -10.09
C TYR A 96 1.56 -7.16 -11.35
N ARG A 97 0.43 -7.03 -12.04
CA ARG A 97 0.22 -6.10 -13.16
C ARG A 97 -0.67 -4.92 -12.78
N GLY A 98 -0.97 -4.76 -11.49
CA GLY A 98 -1.85 -3.71 -11.00
C GLY A 98 -3.34 -3.96 -11.24
N GLN A 99 -3.75 -5.17 -11.66
CA GLN A 99 -5.15 -5.50 -11.89
C GLN A 99 -5.83 -5.96 -10.60
N VAL A 100 -6.98 -5.39 -10.30
CA VAL A 100 -7.81 -5.85 -9.18
C VAL A 100 -8.45 -7.18 -9.56
N VAL A 101 -8.03 -8.25 -8.91
CA VAL A 101 -8.50 -9.62 -9.19
C VAL A 101 -9.59 -10.10 -8.25
N SER A 102 -9.75 -9.42 -7.11
CA SER A 102 -10.86 -9.65 -6.19
C SER A 102 -11.13 -8.38 -5.39
N TYR A 103 -12.41 -8.08 -5.14
CA TYR A 103 -12.83 -6.85 -4.49
C TYR A 103 -14.14 -7.03 -3.73
N SER A 104 -14.27 -6.39 -2.58
CA SER A 104 -15.51 -6.25 -1.83
C SER A 104 -15.82 -4.77 -1.59
N ALA A 105 -16.96 -4.31 -2.11
CA ALA A 105 -17.48 -2.98 -1.83
C ALA A 105 -18.12 -2.86 -0.43
N SER A 106 -18.23 -3.99 0.30
CA SER A 106 -18.92 -4.03 1.58
C SER A 106 -18.07 -3.39 2.68
N THR A 107 -18.70 -2.60 3.53
CA THR A 107 -18.15 -2.18 4.82
C THR A 107 -18.47 -3.18 5.95
N ASN A 108 -19.23 -4.23 5.68
CA ASN A 108 -19.50 -5.33 6.61
C ASN A 108 -18.44 -6.42 6.48
N ASN A 109 -18.51 -7.42 7.37
CA ASN A 109 -17.67 -8.60 7.29
C ASN A 109 -17.81 -9.27 5.92
N SER A 110 -16.70 -9.36 5.22
CA SER A 110 -16.64 -9.98 3.89
C SER A 110 -15.31 -10.70 3.68
N VAL A 111 -15.27 -11.59 2.73
CA VAL A 111 -14.07 -12.30 2.31
C VAL A 111 -13.81 -12.00 0.84
N VAL A 112 -12.59 -11.62 0.54
CA VAL A 112 -12.08 -11.58 -0.83
C VAL A 112 -11.09 -12.72 -1.02
N ALA A 113 -11.16 -13.39 -2.14
CA ALA A 113 -10.28 -14.52 -2.47
C ALA A 113 -9.88 -14.48 -3.94
N ALA A 114 -8.65 -14.86 -4.22
CA ALA A 114 -8.11 -15.02 -5.56
C ALA A 114 -7.02 -16.08 -5.56
N THR A 115 -6.74 -16.65 -6.73
CA THR A 115 -5.56 -17.47 -6.95
C THR A 115 -4.34 -16.56 -7.13
N VAL A 116 -3.27 -16.83 -6.39
CA VAL A 116 -1.98 -16.19 -6.53
C VAL A 116 -1.05 -17.17 -7.26
N ASP A 117 -0.64 -16.80 -8.46
CA ASP A 117 0.27 -17.60 -9.29
C ASP A 117 1.71 -17.06 -9.15
N ILE A 118 2.45 -17.64 -8.21
CA ILE A 118 3.83 -17.23 -7.91
C ILE A 118 4.78 -17.58 -9.05
N GLU A 119 4.53 -18.69 -9.75
CA GLU A 119 5.38 -19.09 -10.87
C GLU A 119 5.22 -18.12 -12.05
N ALA A 120 4.00 -17.73 -12.37
CA ALA A 120 3.74 -16.71 -13.39
C ALA A 120 4.37 -15.36 -13.02
N LEU A 121 4.33 -14.95 -11.74
CA LEU A 121 5.02 -13.77 -11.26
C LEU A 121 6.54 -13.87 -11.47
N ARG A 122 7.15 -14.99 -11.12
CA ARG A 122 8.60 -15.22 -11.28
C ARG A 122 9.01 -15.19 -12.74
N GLN A 123 8.23 -15.83 -13.62
CA GLN A 123 8.43 -15.77 -15.05
C GLN A 123 8.31 -14.31 -15.57
N PHE A 124 7.31 -13.57 -15.13
CA PHE A 124 7.15 -12.17 -15.48
C PHE A 124 8.35 -11.32 -15.07
N ARG A 125 8.85 -11.49 -13.84
CA ARG A 125 10.05 -10.78 -13.35
C ARG A 125 11.33 -11.17 -14.13
N ALA A 126 11.40 -12.36 -14.69
CA ALA A 126 12.52 -12.81 -15.51
C ALA A 126 12.46 -12.31 -16.98
N MET A 127 11.30 -11.82 -17.43
CA MET A 127 11.15 -11.33 -18.81
C MET A 127 11.80 -9.96 -18.98
N SER A 128 12.41 -9.76 -20.14
CA SER A 128 12.96 -8.46 -20.57
C SER A 128 11.94 -7.57 -21.30
N LEU A 129 10.64 -7.76 -21.01
CA LEU A 129 9.55 -7.00 -21.62
C LEU A 129 9.30 -5.65 -20.90
N ASN A 130 8.64 -4.73 -21.62
CA ASN A 130 8.47 -3.34 -21.23
C ASN A 130 7.71 -3.10 -19.91
N ASN A 131 6.96 -4.05 -19.39
CA ASN A 131 6.17 -3.88 -18.18
C ASN A 131 6.86 -4.37 -16.90
N ASN A 132 8.14 -4.72 -16.98
CA ASN A 132 8.93 -5.08 -15.81
C ASN A 132 9.90 -3.93 -15.47
N TRP A 133 9.41 -2.97 -14.72
CA TRP A 133 10.15 -1.75 -14.36
C TRP A 133 11.35 -2.00 -13.44
N LEU A 134 11.34 -3.10 -12.70
CA LEU A 134 12.42 -3.44 -11.76
C LEU A 134 13.73 -3.80 -12.46
N LYS A 135 13.66 -4.43 -13.62
CA LYS A 135 14.87 -4.85 -14.36
C LYS A 135 15.72 -3.68 -14.85
N ASP A 136 15.08 -2.54 -15.13
CA ASP A 136 15.71 -1.34 -15.68
C ASP A 136 15.96 -0.26 -14.63
N LEU A 137 15.69 -0.56 -13.37
CA LEU A 137 15.79 0.41 -12.29
C LEU A 137 17.24 0.84 -12.03
N ARG A 138 17.48 2.13 -12.14
CA ARG A 138 18.78 2.79 -11.93
C ARG A 138 18.86 3.31 -10.50
N THR A 139 19.18 2.44 -9.55
CA THR A 139 19.22 2.78 -8.11
C THR A 139 20.22 3.91 -7.81
N GLU A 140 21.34 3.97 -8.51
CA GLU A 140 22.35 5.01 -8.38
C GLU A 140 21.82 6.40 -8.81
N LEU A 141 20.84 6.46 -9.70
CA LEU A 141 20.18 7.70 -10.09
C LEU A 141 19.26 8.21 -8.99
N PHE A 142 18.45 7.31 -8.42
CA PHE A 142 17.45 7.68 -7.43
C PHE A 142 18.02 7.91 -6.03
N ALA A 143 19.16 7.30 -5.68
CA ALA A 143 19.80 7.50 -4.38
C ALA A 143 20.04 8.99 -4.06
N ARG A 144 20.43 9.77 -5.06
CA ARG A 144 20.70 11.21 -4.90
C ARG A 144 19.47 12.06 -4.64
N MET A 145 18.28 11.59 -5.01
CA MET A 145 17.04 12.33 -4.81
C MET A 145 16.73 12.54 -3.33
N TYR A 146 17.19 11.63 -2.47
CA TYR A 146 16.92 11.64 -1.03
C TYR A 146 18.03 12.33 -0.21
N GLU A 147 19.16 12.67 -0.82
CA GLU A 147 20.29 13.29 -0.09
C GLU A 147 19.99 14.71 0.36
N LYS A 148 19.40 15.52 -0.50
CA LYS A 148 19.13 16.95 -0.24
C LYS A 148 17.79 17.38 -0.88
N PRO A 149 16.66 16.86 -0.44
CA PRO A 149 15.38 17.26 -1.00
C PRO A 149 15.05 18.71 -0.63
N ILE A 150 14.53 19.46 -1.60
CA ILE A 150 13.97 20.80 -1.34
C ILE A 150 12.62 20.66 -0.64
N HIS A 151 11.81 19.70 -1.08
CA HIS A 151 10.55 19.34 -0.49
C HIS A 151 10.35 17.82 -0.62
N PRO A 152 9.87 17.13 0.41
CA PRO A 152 9.60 17.62 1.77
C PRO A 152 10.90 17.81 2.56
N LYS A 153 10.86 18.66 3.57
CA LYS A 153 11.90 18.70 4.59
C LYS A 153 11.77 17.48 5.48
N ASN A 154 12.88 16.79 5.74
CA ASN A 154 12.88 15.68 6.67
C ASN A 154 12.88 16.23 8.11
N LEU A 155 11.69 16.42 8.66
CA LEU A 155 11.47 17.01 9.97
C LEU A 155 11.97 16.14 11.12
N TRP A 156 12.08 14.82 10.90
CA TRP A 156 12.38 13.81 11.92
C TRP A 156 13.87 13.52 12.09
N LEU A 157 14.74 14.10 11.24
CA LEU A 157 16.18 13.84 11.28
C LEU A 157 16.89 14.41 12.50
N LYS A 158 16.42 15.51 13.05
CA LYS A 158 17.09 16.22 14.14
C LYS A 158 16.30 16.22 15.42
N GLU A 159 15.01 16.52 15.33
CA GLU A 159 14.10 16.55 16.47
C GLU A 159 12.67 16.26 15.99
N GLU A 160 11.90 15.63 16.85
CA GLU A 160 10.50 15.33 16.58
C GLU A 160 9.65 16.58 16.72
N PRO A 161 8.80 16.93 15.73
CA PRO A 161 7.84 18.03 15.87
C PRO A 161 6.87 17.78 17.02
N LYS A 162 6.62 18.80 17.83
CA LYS A 162 5.83 18.69 19.07
C LYS A 162 4.32 18.77 18.83
N SER A 163 3.89 19.32 17.68
CA SER A 163 2.48 19.50 17.38
C SER A 163 2.22 19.65 15.88
N HIS A 164 0.98 19.41 15.45
CA HIS A 164 0.55 19.69 14.08
C HIS A 164 0.73 21.14 13.67
N ALA A 165 0.48 22.09 14.59
CA ALA A 165 0.65 23.52 14.34
C ALA A 165 2.12 23.89 14.05
N GLU A 166 3.07 23.23 14.71
CA GLU A 166 4.51 23.39 14.45
C GLU A 166 4.88 22.87 13.06
N VAL A 167 4.38 21.71 12.69
CA VAL A 167 4.58 21.15 11.35
C VAL A 167 4.00 22.06 10.28
N ASP A 168 2.76 22.52 10.45
CA ASP A 168 2.10 23.47 9.55
C ASP A 168 2.89 24.77 9.42
N GLY A 169 3.41 25.29 10.52
CA GLY A 169 4.24 26.50 10.53
C GLY A 169 5.52 26.33 9.71
N ILE A 170 6.20 25.18 9.84
CA ILE A 170 7.40 24.87 9.09
C ILE A 170 7.11 24.77 7.57
N TYR A 171 6.01 24.13 7.18
CA TYR A 171 5.66 24.00 5.77
C TYR A 171 5.15 25.29 5.12
N ARG A 172 4.49 26.17 5.87
CA ARG A 172 4.01 27.47 5.37
C ARG A 172 5.11 28.53 5.27
N ALA A 173 6.21 28.36 5.98
CA ALA A 173 7.36 29.28 5.97
C ALA A 173 8.31 29.09 4.76
N ASN A 174 7.95 28.23 3.80
CA ASN A 174 8.81 27.90 2.65
C ASN A 174 8.22 28.31 1.32
#